data_336ecbacad32b13c830fe4fbf16cf972
#
_entry.id   336ecbacad32b13c830fe4fbf16cf972
#
_cell.length_a   1.000
_cell.length_b   1.000
_cell.length_c   1.000
_cell.angle_alpha   90.00
_cell.angle_beta   90.00
_cell.angle_gamma   90.00
#
_symmetry.space_group_name_H-M   'P 1'
#
loop_
_entity.id
_entity.type
_entity.pdbx_description
1 polymer ?
#
loop_
_entity_poly.entity_id
_entity_poly.type
_entity_poly.pdbx_seq_one_letter_code
_entity_poly.pdbx_strand_id
1 'polypeptide(L)'
;MTSNFIYLATIWIIPVLIAITFHEAAHGFVAHLLGDDTAWRLGRVSFNPLKHIDPVGTILLPGILLLLRSPFLFGYAKPVPVNFRALRSPRRDMVLVAAAGPAMNIVLATVAALAFHIVGYLPVNAARWLAANLTNALLLNVVLAVFNLFPLPPLDGGRILVGLLPGPAAASFSRLEPYGIPILIGLLIVLPALGAQLGVDLSVVSWVLRIATGAIIDTIIRFTGNA
;
A
#
# COMPACT_ATOMS: atom_id res chain seq x y z
N MET A 1 -17.77 -9.39 24.87
CA MET A 1 -16.57 -9.67 24.02
C MET A 1 -16.84 -9.51 22.52
N THR A 2 -17.99 -9.96 22.01
CA THR A 2 -18.37 -9.90 20.57
C THR A 2 -18.50 -8.48 20.01
N SER A 3 -19.07 -7.52 20.77
CA SER A 3 -19.21 -6.13 20.30
C SER A 3 -17.87 -5.42 20.07
N ASN A 4 -16.85 -5.76 20.87
CA ASN A 4 -15.51 -5.17 20.73
C ASN A 4 -14.78 -5.73 19.49
N PHE A 5 -14.98 -7.02 19.18
CA PHE A 5 -14.41 -7.65 17.98
C PHE A 5 -15.01 -7.06 16.69
N ILE A 6 -16.34 -6.92 16.62
CA ILE A 6 -17.01 -6.33 15.44
C ILE A 6 -16.57 -4.87 15.24
N TYR A 7 -16.49 -4.10 16.30
CA TYR A 7 -15.98 -2.72 16.24
C TYR A 7 -14.56 -2.68 15.68
N LEU A 8 -13.64 -3.45 16.26
CA LEU A 8 -12.25 -3.53 15.79
C LEU A 8 -12.14 -4.01 14.34
N ALA A 9 -12.93 -5.01 13.95
CA ALA A 9 -12.96 -5.49 12.57
C ALA A 9 -13.38 -4.38 11.60
N THR A 10 -14.43 -3.63 11.90
CA THR A 10 -14.93 -2.59 10.98
C THR A 10 -13.99 -1.41 10.84
N ILE A 11 -13.31 -0.98 11.91
CA ILE A 11 -12.39 0.16 11.83
C ILE A 11 -11.05 -0.17 11.14
N TRP A 12 -10.76 -1.46 10.90
CA TRP A 12 -9.57 -1.88 10.15
C TRP A 12 -9.88 -2.40 8.76
N ILE A 13 -10.90 -3.25 8.62
CA ILE A 13 -11.23 -3.91 7.36
C ILE A 13 -11.68 -2.89 6.30
N ILE A 14 -12.53 -1.93 6.68
CA ILE A 14 -13.05 -0.93 5.74
C ILE A 14 -11.91 -0.07 5.16
N PRO A 15 -11.03 0.56 5.97
CA PRO A 15 -9.91 1.31 5.44
C PRO A 15 -8.95 0.48 4.58
N VAL A 16 -8.64 -0.76 4.98
CA VAL A 16 -7.77 -1.65 4.22
C VAL A 16 -8.35 -1.98 2.85
N LEU A 17 -9.64 -2.37 2.80
CA LEU A 17 -10.29 -2.72 1.53
C LEU A 17 -10.34 -1.52 0.58
N ILE A 18 -10.68 -0.34 1.08
CA ILE A 18 -10.70 0.88 0.27
C ILE A 18 -9.28 1.19 -0.24
N ALA A 19 -8.29 1.22 0.66
CA ALA A 19 -6.92 1.57 0.31
C ALA A 19 -6.35 0.68 -0.80
N ILE A 20 -6.47 -0.64 -0.65
CA ILE A 20 -5.93 -1.60 -1.61
C ILE A 20 -6.72 -1.56 -2.93
N THR A 21 -8.06 -1.50 -2.85
CA THR A 21 -8.91 -1.52 -4.04
C THR A 21 -8.65 -0.31 -4.94
N PHE A 22 -8.56 0.87 -4.36
CA PHE A 22 -8.31 2.09 -5.12
C PHE A 22 -6.88 2.18 -5.63
N HIS A 23 -5.91 1.70 -4.85
CA HIS A 23 -4.52 1.59 -5.29
C HIS A 23 -4.40 0.72 -6.56
N GLU A 24 -4.94 -0.50 -6.53
CA GLU A 24 -4.92 -1.42 -7.67
C GLU A 24 -5.71 -0.86 -8.87
N ALA A 25 -6.89 -0.28 -8.63
CA ALA A 25 -7.69 0.33 -9.68
C ALA A 25 -6.96 1.49 -10.35
N ALA A 26 -6.17 2.27 -9.62
CA ALA A 26 -5.39 3.38 -10.16
C ALA A 26 -4.32 2.91 -11.14
N HIS A 27 -3.59 1.83 -10.83
CA HIS A 27 -2.64 1.24 -11.77
C HIS A 27 -3.31 0.86 -13.09
N GLY A 28 -4.43 0.12 -13.02
CA GLY A 28 -5.17 -0.31 -14.20
C GLY A 28 -5.76 0.84 -14.99
N PHE A 29 -6.26 1.87 -14.33
CA PHE A 29 -6.82 3.06 -14.96
C PHE A 29 -5.75 3.86 -15.72
N VAL A 30 -4.60 4.12 -15.08
CA VAL A 30 -3.50 4.84 -15.73
C VAL A 30 -2.90 4.00 -16.87
N ALA A 31 -2.78 2.68 -16.71
CA ALA A 31 -2.35 1.78 -17.79
C ALA A 31 -3.27 1.89 -19.02
N HIS A 32 -4.60 1.88 -18.79
CA HIS A 32 -5.59 2.07 -19.85
C HIS A 32 -5.43 3.41 -20.58
N LEU A 33 -5.28 4.52 -19.85
CA LEU A 33 -5.05 5.84 -20.44
C LEU A 33 -3.77 5.88 -21.29
N LEU A 34 -2.77 5.08 -20.94
CA LEU A 34 -1.47 5.02 -21.62
C LEU A 34 -1.39 3.94 -22.70
N GLY A 35 -2.49 3.22 -22.98
CA GLY A 35 -2.63 2.31 -24.12
C GLY A 35 -2.67 0.82 -23.79
N ASP A 36 -2.56 0.42 -22.51
CA ASP A 36 -2.73 -0.96 -22.09
C ASP A 36 -4.16 -1.24 -21.61
N ASP A 37 -4.95 -1.86 -22.45
CA ASP A 37 -6.33 -2.27 -22.15
C ASP A 37 -6.45 -3.60 -21.39
N THR A 38 -5.36 -4.23 -21.00
CA THR A 38 -5.38 -5.59 -20.41
C THR A 38 -6.27 -5.66 -19.18
N ALA A 39 -6.03 -4.80 -18.20
CA ALA A 39 -6.82 -4.77 -16.96
C ALA A 39 -8.27 -4.33 -17.20
N TRP A 40 -8.48 -3.39 -18.11
CA TRP A 40 -9.80 -2.88 -18.48
C TRP A 40 -10.68 -3.98 -19.08
N ARG A 41 -10.18 -4.70 -20.10
CA ARG A 41 -10.90 -5.79 -20.76
C ARG A 41 -11.22 -6.95 -19.82
N LEU A 42 -10.36 -7.20 -18.83
CA LEU A 42 -10.59 -8.21 -17.80
C LEU A 42 -11.54 -7.75 -16.68
N GLY A 43 -12.08 -6.51 -16.75
CA GLY A 43 -12.94 -5.93 -15.73
C GLY A 43 -12.27 -5.77 -14.36
N ARG A 44 -10.92 -5.64 -14.37
CA ARG A 44 -10.10 -5.51 -13.15
C ARG A 44 -9.93 -4.06 -12.70
N VAL A 45 -10.20 -3.07 -13.58
CA VAL A 45 -10.28 -1.66 -13.21
C VAL A 45 -11.65 -1.44 -12.55
N SER A 46 -11.71 -1.63 -11.25
CA SER A 46 -12.96 -1.67 -10.50
C SER A 46 -12.77 -1.27 -9.05
N PHE A 47 -13.74 -0.52 -8.50
CA PHE A 47 -13.79 -0.20 -7.07
C PHE A 47 -14.49 -1.29 -6.24
N ASN A 48 -14.85 -2.42 -6.86
CA ASN A 48 -15.38 -3.56 -6.11
C ASN A 48 -14.24 -4.36 -5.46
N PRO A 49 -14.09 -4.35 -4.12
CA PRO A 49 -13.01 -5.01 -3.42
C PRO A 49 -12.97 -6.52 -3.67
N LEU A 50 -14.10 -7.17 -3.94
CA LEU A 50 -14.16 -8.61 -4.21
C LEU A 50 -13.35 -9.01 -5.45
N LYS A 51 -13.14 -8.09 -6.40
CA LYS A 51 -12.31 -8.33 -7.58
C LYS A 51 -10.80 -8.31 -7.27
N HIS A 52 -10.41 -7.78 -6.12
CA HIS A 52 -9.02 -7.65 -5.69
C HIS A 52 -8.65 -8.64 -4.58
N ILE A 53 -9.59 -9.49 -4.15
CA ILE A 53 -9.31 -10.56 -3.19
C ILE A 53 -8.47 -11.64 -3.87
N ASP A 54 -7.34 -11.98 -3.26
CA ASP A 54 -6.55 -13.17 -3.54
C ASP A 54 -6.81 -14.21 -2.46
N PRO A 55 -7.24 -15.45 -2.79
CA PRO A 55 -7.53 -16.46 -1.78
C PRO A 55 -6.35 -16.77 -0.87
N VAL A 56 -5.13 -16.75 -1.41
CA VAL A 56 -3.92 -17.04 -0.64
C VAL A 56 -3.43 -15.79 0.10
N GLY A 57 -3.25 -14.69 -0.63
CA GLY A 57 -2.64 -13.47 -0.08
C GLY A 57 -3.55 -12.69 0.85
N THR A 58 -4.86 -12.65 0.56
CA THR A 58 -5.81 -11.82 1.31
C THR A 58 -6.49 -12.60 2.44
N ILE A 59 -6.63 -13.92 2.31
CA ILE A 59 -7.39 -14.74 3.27
C ILE A 59 -6.49 -15.73 4.00
N LEU A 60 -5.85 -16.65 3.25
CA LEU A 60 -5.10 -17.77 3.84
C LEU A 60 -3.88 -17.31 4.64
N LEU A 61 -3.06 -16.44 4.04
CA LEU A 61 -1.83 -15.98 4.66
C LEU A 61 -2.07 -15.16 5.95
N PRO A 62 -2.94 -14.13 5.96
CA PRO A 62 -3.32 -13.45 7.21
C PRO A 62 -3.95 -14.40 8.23
N GLY A 63 -4.80 -15.34 7.78
CA GLY A 63 -5.41 -16.35 8.65
C GLY A 63 -4.38 -17.24 9.35
N ILE A 64 -3.40 -17.74 8.62
CA ILE A 64 -2.29 -18.53 9.19
C ILE A 64 -1.48 -17.70 10.19
N LEU A 65 -1.13 -16.45 9.83
CA LEU A 65 -0.36 -15.58 10.72
C LEU A 65 -1.11 -15.27 12.01
N LEU A 66 -2.42 -15.09 11.95
CA LEU A 66 -3.28 -14.94 13.14
C LEU A 66 -3.30 -16.20 14.00
N LEU A 67 -3.44 -17.39 13.40
CA LEU A 67 -3.42 -18.67 14.12
C LEU A 67 -2.07 -18.92 14.81
N LEU A 68 -0.98 -18.56 14.16
CA LEU A 68 0.37 -18.65 14.70
C LEU A 68 0.68 -17.54 15.72
N ARG A 69 -0.27 -16.63 15.99
CA ARG A 69 -0.07 -15.45 16.86
C ARG A 69 1.17 -14.64 16.45
N SER A 70 1.41 -14.54 15.14
CA SER A 70 2.52 -13.76 14.61
C SER A 70 2.38 -12.29 15.05
N PRO A 71 3.49 -11.65 15.49
CA PRO A 71 3.48 -10.22 15.80
C PRO A 71 3.31 -9.37 14.53
N PHE A 72 3.44 -9.96 13.35
CA PHE A 72 3.27 -9.30 12.07
C PHE A 72 2.05 -9.89 11.34
N LEU A 73 1.14 -9.02 10.91
CA LEU A 73 0.09 -9.38 9.99
C LEU A 73 0.50 -8.91 8.59
N PHE A 74 0.65 -9.85 7.66
CA PHE A 74 0.99 -9.58 6.28
C PHE A 74 -0.03 -10.24 5.36
N GLY A 75 -0.31 -9.56 4.26
CA GLY A 75 -1.17 -10.07 3.20
C GLY A 75 -0.95 -9.26 1.92
N TYR A 76 -1.42 -9.78 0.81
CA TYR A 76 -1.41 -9.08 -0.47
C TYR A 76 -2.73 -9.26 -1.21
N ALA A 77 -3.07 -8.27 -2.05
CA ALA A 77 -4.21 -8.34 -2.93
C ALA A 77 -3.83 -9.00 -4.25
N LYS A 78 -4.84 -9.45 -4.98
CA LYS A 78 -4.66 -9.91 -6.36
C LYS A 78 -4.30 -8.69 -7.22
N PRO A 79 -3.06 -8.61 -7.75
CA PRO A 79 -2.62 -7.44 -8.47
C PRO A 79 -3.41 -7.25 -9.77
N VAL A 80 -3.57 -6.00 -10.17
CA VAL A 80 -4.14 -5.65 -11.48
C VAL A 80 -3.09 -5.96 -12.56
N PRO A 81 -3.43 -6.77 -13.58
CA PRO A 81 -2.48 -7.14 -14.62
C PRO A 81 -2.17 -5.94 -15.53
N VAL A 82 -0.89 -5.59 -15.64
CA VAL A 82 -0.41 -4.54 -16.55
C VAL A 82 0.56 -5.15 -17.55
N ASN A 83 0.27 -4.94 -18.82
CA ASN A 83 1.15 -5.32 -19.92
C ASN A 83 2.01 -4.11 -20.34
N PHE A 84 3.17 -3.96 -19.73
CA PHE A 84 4.06 -2.83 -20.00
C PHE A 84 4.50 -2.72 -21.47
N ARG A 85 4.42 -3.82 -22.26
CA ARG A 85 4.76 -3.80 -23.71
C ARG A 85 3.64 -3.18 -24.55
N ALA A 86 2.43 -3.13 -24.03
CA ALA A 86 1.28 -2.50 -24.70
C ALA A 86 1.20 -0.98 -24.49
N LEU A 87 1.97 -0.44 -23.57
CA LEU A 87 2.05 1.00 -23.30
C LEU A 87 2.66 1.74 -24.49
N ARG A 88 2.23 2.99 -24.73
CA ARG A 88 2.72 3.81 -25.85
C ARG A 88 4.21 4.09 -25.75
N SER A 89 4.70 4.38 -24.55
CA SER A 89 6.11 4.61 -24.23
C SER A 89 6.53 3.72 -23.05
N PRO A 90 6.82 2.42 -23.25
CA PRO A 90 6.89 1.41 -22.20
C PRO A 90 7.68 1.80 -20.97
N ARG A 91 8.86 2.42 -21.13
CA ARG A 91 9.69 2.81 -19.99
C ARG A 91 9.14 3.98 -19.20
N ARG A 92 8.75 5.07 -19.89
CA ARG A 92 8.19 6.27 -19.28
C ARG A 92 6.83 5.97 -18.65
N ASP A 93 6.00 5.29 -19.40
CA ASP A 93 4.62 5.01 -18.98
C ASP A 93 4.58 4.01 -17.83
N MET A 94 5.53 3.07 -17.75
CA MET A 94 5.70 2.19 -16.59
C MET A 94 5.91 2.98 -15.29
N VAL A 95 6.69 4.08 -15.33
CA VAL A 95 6.88 4.95 -14.16
C VAL A 95 5.56 5.57 -13.73
N LEU A 96 4.77 6.08 -14.68
CA LEU A 96 3.47 6.70 -14.39
C LEU A 96 2.46 5.69 -13.85
N VAL A 97 2.40 4.52 -14.47
CA VAL A 97 1.55 3.41 -13.99
C VAL A 97 1.94 3.00 -12.58
N ALA A 98 3.23 2.77 -12.33
CA ALA A 98 3.70 2.37 -11.01
C ALA A 98 3.49 3.46 -9.94
N ALA A 99 3.62 4.73 -10.29
CA ALA A 99 3.35 5.83 -9.36
C ALA A 99 1.86 6.03 -9.04
N ALA A 100 0.95 5.52 -9.89
CA ALA A 100 -0.50 5.76 -9.75
C ALA A 100 -1.08 5.19 -8.45
N GLY A 101 -0.68 3.97 -8.05
CA GLY A 101 -1.12 3.35 -6.81
C GLY A 101 -0.73 4.15 -5.57
N PRO A 102 0.57 4.42 -5.35
CA PRO A 102 1.02 5.25 -4.24
C PRO A 102 0.40 6.65 -4.24
N ALA A 103 0.26 7.30 -5.41
CA ALA A 103 -0.40 8.60 -5.52
C ALA A 103 -1.87 8.53 -5.09
N MET A 104 -2.61 7.50 -5.49
CA MET A 104 -4.00 7.28 -5.05
C MET A 104 -4.07 7.10 -3.53
N ASN A 105 -3.16 6.38 -2.92
CA ASN A 105 -3.12 6.26 -1.46
C ASN A 105 -2.89 7.63 -0.78
N ILE A 106 -2.03 8.48 -1.30
CA ILE A 106 -1.87 9.85 -0.75
C ILE A 106 -3.17 10.67 -0.90
N VAL A 107 -3.87 10.53 -2.03
CA VAL A 107 -5.19 11.18 -2.22
C VAL A 107 -6.19 10.67 -1.17
N LEU A 108 -6.29 9.34 -0.96
CA LEU A 108 -7.19 8.76 0.03
C LEU A 108 -6.84 9.18 1.46
N ALA A 109 -5.55 9.25 1.80
CA ALA A 109 -5.09 9.76 3.08
C ALA A 109 -5.52 11.21 3.30
N THR A 110 -5.37 12.04 2.28
CA THR A 110 -5.80 13.45 2.33
C THR A 110 -7.32 13.58 2.46
N VAL A 111 -8.09 12.78 1.71
CA VAL A 111 -9.55 12.74 1.83
C VAL A 111 -9.98 12.30 3.24
N ALA A 112 -9.32 11.29 3.82
CA ALA A 112 -9.58 10.86 5.19
C ALA A 112 -9.31 12.00 6.21
N ALA A 113 -8.22 12.74 6.05
CA ALA A 113 -7.91 13.89 6.90
C ALA A 113 -8.94 15.01 6.76
N LEU A 114 -9.36 15.35 5.53
CA LEU A 114 -10.43 16.33 5.29
C LEU A 114 -11.77 15.88 5.89
N ALA A 115 -12.07 14.60 5.85
CA ALA A 115 -13.29 14.05 6.42
C ALA A 115 -13.36 14.16 7.96
N PHE A 116 -12.24 14.38 8.65
CA PHE A 116 -12.26 14.65 10.10
C PHE A 116 -13.11 15.88 10.47
N HIS A 117 -13.21 16.86 9.60
CA HIS A 117 -14.00 18.08 9.88
C HIS A 117 -15.49 17.81 10.07
N ILE A 118 -16.02 16.68 9.54
CA ILE A 118 -17.44 16.32 9.74
C ILE A 118 -17.69 15.52 11.02
N VAL A 119 -16.64 15.01 11.68
CA VAL A 119 -16.80 14.16 12.87
C VAL A 119 -17.52 14.86 14.00
N GLY A 120 -17.22 16.14 14.20
CA GLY A 120 -17.84 16.96 15.27
C GLY A 120 -19.36 17.18 15.14
N TYR A 121 -19.94 16.95 13.95
CA TYR A 121 -21.38 17.11 13.70
C TYR A 121 -22.18 15.84 13.94
N LEU A 122 -21.53 14.73 14.28
CA LEU A 122 -22.15 13.42 14.42
C LEU A 122 -22.46 13.09 15.88
N PRO A 123 -23.49 12.24 16.14
CA PRO A 123 -23.72 11.66 17.46
C PRO A 123 -22.48 10.93 17.98
N VAL A 124 -22.23 10.97 19.30
CA VAL A 124 -20.99 10.52 19.96
C VAL A 124 -20.50 9.15 19.50
N ASN A 125 -21.37 8.16 19.37
CA ASN A 125 -20.96 6.80 18.96
C ASN A 125 -20.56 6.74 17.49
N ALA A 126 -21.27 7.43 16.61
CA ALA A 126 -20.93 7.54 15.19
C ALA A 126 -19.64 8.33 15.01
N ALA A 127 -19.46 9.43 15.74
CA ALA A 127 -18.24 10.24 15.74
C ALA A 127 -17.01 9.41 16.13
N ARG A 128 -17.09 8.63 17.21
CA ARG A 128 -15.98 7.77 17.65
C ARG A 128 -15.64 6.69 16.61
N TRP A 129 -16.64 6.05 16.05
CA TRP A 129 -16.43 5.01 15.02
C TRP A 129 -15.84 5.61 13.76
N LEU A 130 -16.38 6.73 13.27
CA LEU A 130 -15.85 7.40 12.08
C LEU A 130 -14.43 7.92 12.30
N ALA A 131 -14.16 8.58 13.43
CA ALA A 131 -12.82 9.05 13.76
C ALA A 131 -11.79 7.92 13.74
N ALA A 132 -12.12 6.77 14.34
CA ALA A 132 -11.23 5.60 14.32
C ALA A 132 -10.99 5.08 12.89
N ASN A 133 -12.04 5.01 12.05
CA ASN A 133 -11.89 4.64 10.64
C ASN A 133 -11.01 5.63 9.86
N LEU A 134 -11.22 6.93 10.03
CA LEU A 134 -10.46 7.97 9.35
C LEU A 134 -8.99 7.99 9.79
N THR A 135 -8.72 7.79 11.10
CA THR A 135 -7.35 7.65 11.62
C THR A 135 -6.64 6.47 10.97
N ASN A 136 -7.30 5.30 10.95
CA ASN A 136 -6.74 4.11 10.32
C ASN A 136 -6.59 4.29 8.80
N ALA A 137 -7.55 4.93 8.14
CA ALA A 137 -7.47 5.23 6.70
C ALA A 137 -6.29 6.15 6.39
N LEU A 138 -6.09 7.23 7.14
CA LEU A 138 -4.94 8.12 6.99
C LEU A 138 -3.63 7.35 7.16
N LEU A 139 -3.48 6.63 8.27
CA LEU A 139 -2.25 5.89 8.57
C LEU A 139 -1.96 4.81 7.53
N LEU A 140 -2.94 3.94 7.23
CA LEU A 140 -2.77 2.83 6.30
C LEU A 140 -2.41 3.31 4.89
N ASN A 141 -3.10 4.33 4.40
CA ASN A 141 -2.84 4.84 3.06
C ASN A 141 -1.44 5.45 2.96
N VAL A 142 -0.99 6.23 3.95
CA VAL A 142 0.38 6.77 3.94
C VAL A 142 1.42 5.65 4.05
N VAL A 143 1.22 4.68 4.95
CA VAL A 143 2.12 3.53 5.07
C VAL A 143 2.19 2.74 3.77
N LEU A 144 1.05 2.46 3.12
CA LEU A 144 1.02 1.76 1.83
C LEU A 144 1.73 2.54 0.73
N ALA A 145 1.53 3.87 0.66
CA ALA A 145 2.22 4.70 -0.31
C ALA A 145 3.74 4.66 -0.12
N VAL A 146 4.23 4.87 1.11
CA VAL A 146 5.67 4.86 1.42
C VAL A 146 6.27 3.49 1.20
N PHE A 147 5.60 2.43 1.65
CA PHE A 147 6.06 1.06 1.48
C PHE A 147 6.17 0.67 0.01
N ASN A 148 5.14 0.97 -0.80
CA ASN A 148 5.17 0.68 -2.23
C ASN A 148 6.17 1.54 -3.01
N LEU A 149 6.54 2.71 -2.51
CA LEU A 149 7.60 3.54 -3.09
C LEU A 149 9.02 3.07 -2.72
N PHE A 150 9.15 2.05 -1.87
CA PHE A 150 10.48 1.49 -1.58
C PHE A 150 11.13 0.95 -2.86
N PRO A 151 12.41 1.29 -3.14
CA PRO A 151 13.06 1.01 -4.42
C PRO A 151 13.52 -0.44 -4.54
N LEU A 152 12.58 -1.37 -4.45
CA LEU A 152 12.83 -2.82 -4.57
C LEU A 152 11.71 -3.50 -5.36
N PRO A 153 11.96 -4.15 -6.51
CA PRO A 153 10.96 -4.98 -7.17
C PRO A 153 10.55 -6.14 -6.25
N PRO A 154 9.29 -6.57 -6.21
CA PRO A 154 8.19 -6.21 -7.12
C PRO A 154 7.37 -4.98 -6.72
N LEU A 155 7.79 -4.21 -5.71
CA LEU A 155 7.10 -2.99 -5.29
C LEU A 155 7.11 -1.92 -6.40
N ASP A 156 6.17 -0.99 -6.33
CA ASP A 156 6.02 0.08 -7.34
C ASP A 156 7.27 0.95 -7.47
N GLY A 157 7.89 1.29 -6.34
CA GLY A 157 9.16 2.03 -6.30
C GLY A 157 10.29 1.32 -7.05
N GLY A 158 10.32 -0.01 -7.00
CA GLY A 158 11.23 -0.81 -7.80
C GLY A 158 10.97 -0.66 -9.30
N ARG A 159 9.69 -0.70 -9.73
CA ARG A 159 9.29 -0.47 -11.13
C ARG A 159 9.55 0.95 -11.60
N ILE A 160 9.30 1.94 -10.73
CA ILE A 160 9.66 3.34 -10.99
C ILE A 160 11.16 3.43 -11.25
N LEU A 161 11.98 2.85 -10.38
CA LEU A 161 13.42 2.87 -10.52
C LEU A 161 13.89 2.18 -11.82
N VAL A 162 13.34 1.01 -12.16
CA VAL A 162 13.61 0.34 -13.46
C VAL A 162 13.29 1.26 -14.63
N GLY A 163 12.18 1.98 -14.60
CA GLY A 163 11.80 2.92 -15.67
C GLY A 163 12.73 4.12 -15.81
N LEU A 164 13.30 4.60 -14.71
CA LEU A 164 14.20 5.76 -14.66
C LEU A 164 15.65 5.41 -14.99
N LEU A 165 16.12 4.21 -14.65
CA LEU A 165 17.52 3.79 -14.87
C LEU A 165 17.86 3.66 -16.36
N PRO A 166 19.14 3.90 -16.77
CA PRO A 166 19.62 3.57 -18.10
C PRO A 166 19.44 2.08 -18.41
N GLY A 167 19.27 1.71 -19.71
CA GLY A 167 18.95 0.35 -20.15
C GLY A 167 19.76 -0.78 -19.50
N PRO A 168 21.09 -0.75 -19.48
CA PRO A 168 21.89 -1.80 -18.85
C PRO A 168 21.66 -1.92 -17.34
N ALA A 169 21.56 -0.79 -16.63
CA ALA A 169 21.28 -0.75 -15.19
C ALA A 169 19.85 -1.23 -14.89
N ALA A 170 18.86 -0.80 -15.68
CA ALA A 170 17.48 -1.26 -15.59
C ALA A 170 17.37 -2.79 -15.74
N ALA A 171 18.06 -3.36 -16.75
CA ALA A 171 18.07 -4.80 -16.99
C ALA A 171 18.70 -5.58 -15.82
N SER A 172 19.79 -5.08 -15.24
CA SER A 172 20.42 -5.70 -14.07
C SER A 172 19.54 -5.61 -12.84
N PHE A 173 18.90 -4.47 -12.61
CA PHE A 173 18.03 -4.25 -11.46
C PHE A 173 16.74 -5.07 -11.55
N SER A 174 16.15 -5.22 -12.73
CA SER A 174 14.96 -6.06 -12.95
C SER A 174 15.18 -7.54 -12.60
N ARG A 175 16.42 -8.03 -12.64
CA ARG A 175 16.78 -9.40 -12.25
C ARG A 175 16.56 -9.65 -10.75
N LEU A 176 16.41 -8.61 -9.95
CA LEU A 176 16.08 -8.73 -8.53
C LEU A 176 14.61 -9.08 -8.28
N GLU A 177 13.71 -8.92 -9.26
CA GLU A 177 12.27 -9.12 -9.08
C GLU A 177 11.91 -10.49 -8.47
N PRO A 178 12.47 -11.64 -8.90
CA PRO A 178 12.21 -12.93 -8.27
C PRO A 178 12.67 -13.03 -6.81
N TYR A 179 13.64 -12.22 -6.43
CA TYR A 179 14.24 -12.20 -5.08
C TYR A 179 13.67 -11.09 -4.19
N GLY A 180 12.81 -10.23 -4.73
CA GLY A 180 12.32 -9.05 -4.00
C GLY A 180 11.59 -9.39 -2.70
N ILE A 181 10.69 -10.39 -2.71
CA ILE A 181 10.01 -10.83 -1.49
C ILE A 181 10.98 -11.45 -0.47
N PRO A 182 11.87 -12.39 -0.83
CA PRO A 182 12.93 -12.85 0.07
C PRO A 182 13.80 -11.73 0.65
N ILE A 183 14.19 -10.75 -0.16
CA ILE A 183 14.97 -9.59 0.30
C ILE A 183 14.16 -8.76 1.30
N LEU A 184 12.88 -8.48 1.02
CA LEU A 184 11.99 -7.77 1.94
C LEU A 184 11.86 -8.49 3.28
N ILE A 185 11.66 -9.80 3.27
CA ILE A 185 11.63 -10.62 4.50
C ILE A 185 12.95 -10.51 5.25
N GLY A 186 14.07 -10.60 4.53
CA GLY A 186 15.41 -10.41 5.10
C GLY A 186 15.56 -9.05 5.79
N LEU A 187 15.14 -7.97 5.14
CA LEU A 187 15.27 -6.61 5.65
C LEU A 187 14.29 -6.28 6.78
N LEU A 188 13.07 -6.84 6.74
CA LEU A 188 12.01 -6.53 7.71
C LEU A 188 12.01 -7.44 8.94
N ILE A 189 12.50 -8.68 8.80
CA ILE A 189 12.42 -9.68 9.86
C ILE A 189 13.81 -10.14 10.28
N VAL A 190 14.62 -10.66 9.34
CA VAL A 190 15.89 -11.29 9.68
C VAL A 190 16.90 -10.27 10.20
N LEU A 191 17.05 -9.14 9.52
CA LEU A 191 18.01 -8.11 9.89
C LEU A 191 17.72 -7.48 11.27
N PRO A 192 16.48 -7.08 11.62
CA PRO A 192 16.13 -6.64 12.97
C PRO A 192 16.32 -7.73 14.04
N ALA A 193 15.99 -9.00 13.73
CA ALA A 193 16.17 -10.10 14.67
C ALA A 193 17.67 -10.35 14.99
N LEU A 194 18.53 -10.28 13.97
CA LEU A 194 19.98 -10.33 14.15
C LEU A 194 20.49 -9.13 14.96
N GLY A 195 19.98 -7.92 14.65
CA GLY A 195 20.32 -6.73 15.40
C GLY A 195 20.00 -6.84 16.88
N ALA A 196 18.81 -7.37 17.21
CA ALA A 196 18.40 -7.59 18.60
C ALA A 196 19.34 -8.58 19.34
N GLN A 197 19.84 -9.61 18.67
CA GLN A 197 20.82 -10.54 19.25
C GLN A 197 22.20 -9.89 19.48
N LEU A 198 22.55 -8.91 18.63
CA LEU A 198 23.83 -8.19 18.72
C LEU A 198 23.76 -6.93 19.61
N GLY A 199 22.58 -6.62 20.17
CA GLY A 199 22.36 -5.42 20.98
C GLY A 199 22.35 -4.12 20.17
N VAL A 200 22.11 -4.18 18.86
CA VAL A 200 22.05 -3.02 17.95
C VAL A 200 20.73 -2.99 17.20
N ASP A 201 20.19 -1.78 16.92
CA ASP A 201 18.98 -1.65 16.10
C ASP A 201 19.34 -1.64 14.61
N LEU A 202 19.04 -2.73 13.93
CA LEU A 202 19.22 -2.88 12.48
C LEU A 202 17.90 -2.76 11.70
N SER A 203 16.87 -2.15 12.29
CA SER A 203 15.53 -1.99 11.69
C SER A 203 15.49 -0.84 10.66
N VAL A 204 16.41 -0.84 9.69
CA VAL A 204 16.61 0.25 8.73
C VAL A 204 15.33 0.57 7.95
N VAL A 205 14.63 -0.46 7.43
CA VAL A 205 13.40 -0.25 6.65
C VAL A 205 12.30 0.34 7.53
N SER A 206 12.12 -0.18 8.75
CA SER A 206 11.14 0.34 9.71
C SER A 206 11.45 1.78 10.11
N TRP A 207 12.72 2.13 10.25
CA TRP A 207 13.17 3.48 10.52
C TRP A 207 12.82 4.45 9.38
N VAL A 208 13.15 4.08 8.12
CA VAL A 208 12.80 4.86 6.93
C VAL A 208 11.29 5.02 6.81
N LEU A 209 10.53 3.93 6.94
CA LEU A 209 9.06 3.96 6.88
C LEU A 209 8.49 4.91 7.95
N ARG A 210 8.95 4.83 9.18
CA ARG A 210 8.48 5.68 10.28
C ARG A 210 8.73 7.16 10.01
N ILE A 211 9.94 7.54 9.56
CA ILE A 211 10.27 8.93 9.29
C ILE A 211 9.45 9.46 8.11
N ALA A 212 9.43 8.73 6.99
CA ALA A 212 8.70 9.16 5.80
C ALA A 212 7.19 9.24 6.06
N THR A 213 6.61 8.22 6.72
CA THR A 213 5.19 8.21 7.08
C THR A 213 4.86 9.38 8.01
N GLY A 214 5.66 9.63 9.06
CA GLY A 214 5.46 10.75 9.97
C GLY A 214 5.48 12.09 9.24
N ALA A 215 6.48 12.34 8.42
CA ALA A 215 6.60 13.59 7.66
C ALA A 215 5.43 13.83 6.69
N ILE A 216 4.95 12.78 6.03
CA ILE A 216 3.80 12.87 5.10
C ILE A 216 2.51 13.12 5.90
N ILE A 217 2.29 12.40 7.01
CA ILE A 217 1.10 12.60 7.86
C ILE A 217 1.08 14.04 8.39
N ASP A 218 2.19 14.53 8.95
CA ASP A 218 2.28 15.90 9.45
C ASP A 218 1.98 16.93 8.35
N THR A 219 2.47 16.68 7.13
CA THR A 219 2.19 17.53 5.97
C THR A 219 0.71 17.53 5.62
N ILE A 220 0.07 16.36 5.57
CA ILE A 220 -1.36 16.22 5.27
C ILE A 220 -2.19 16.91 6.36
N ILE A 221 -1.88 16.68 7.65
CA ILE A 221 -2.60 17.27 8.79
C ILE A 221 -2.55 18.80 8.73
N ARG A 222 -1.37 19.38 8.47
CA ARG A 222 -1.21 20.83 8.31
C ARG A 222 -1.96 21.37 7.10
N PHE A 223 -1.85 20.69 5.96
CA PHE A 223 -2.52 21.08 4.71
C PHE A 223 -4.05 21.06 4.84
N THR A 224 -4.59 20.10 5.59
CA THR A 224 -6.04 19.92 5.78
C THR A 224 -6.59 20.72 6.98
N GLY A 225 -5.77 21.46 7.73
CA GLY A 225 -6.22 22.28 8.85
C GLY A 225 -6.62 21.48 10.08
N ASN A 226 -6.09 20.28 10.27
CA ASN A 226 -6.28 19.43 11.46
C ASN A 226 -5.11 19.54 12.46
N ALA A 227 -4.22 20.53 12.30
CA ALA A 227 -3.08 20.76 13.17
C ALA A 227 -3.47 21.48 14.46
#